data_179eaee802d2f5d00112c285bd8f8ff4
#
_entry.id   179eaee802d2f5d00112c285bd8f8ff4
#
_cell.length_a   1.000
_cell.length_b   1.000
_cell.length_c   1.000
_cell.angle_alpha   90.00
_cell.angle_beta   90.00
_cell.angle_gamma   90.00
#
_symmetry.space_group_name_H-M   'P 1'
#
loop_
_entity.id
_entity.type
_entity.pdbx_description
1 polymer ?
#
loop_
_entity_poly.entity_id
_entity_poly.type
_entity_poly.pdbx_seq_one_letter_code
_entity_poly.pdbx_strand_id
1 'polypeptide(L)'
;MEQLFVVRLRELGALDRFWTSGRAECIPVTGRRRVGKTFLLEQFAVGKRVIYYRCQLKGTAEQLPQLGAQVAALSGDPVLLAQPPATWPALFAALERLSRGGRLLLVLDELPYWVTRDESLPSLLQNWWDEQGRTLDLMLVLCGSAVQMMDRLLTGPAPL
;
A
#
# COMPACT_ATOMS: atom_id res chain seq x y z
N MET A 1 -27.93 9.69 2.63
CA MET A 1 -27.36 8.34 2.73
C MET A 1 -27.25 7.62 1.40
N GLU A 2 -28.24 7.70 0.54
CA GLU A 2 -28.21 7.07 -0.80
C GLU A 2 -27.10 7.63 -1.70
N GLN A 3 -26.86 8.92 -1.68
CA GLN A 3 -25.81 9.54 -2.52
C GLN A 3 -24.39 9.09 -2.10
N LEU A 4 -24.14 8.91 -0.80
CA LEU A 4 -22.86 8.41 -0.31
C LEU A 4 -22.62 6.94 -0.72
N PHE A 5 -23.68 6.14 -0.75
CA PHE A 5 -23.60 4.75 -1.17
C PHE A 5 -23.34 4.62 -2.67
N VAL A 6 -23.98 5.44 -3.49
CA VAL A 6 -23.78 5.45 -4.96
C VAL A 6 -22.36 5.91 -5.32
N VAL A 7 -21.82 6.93 -4.64
CA VAL A 7 -20.45 7.40 -4.83
C VAL A 7 -19.45 6.30 -4.50
N ARG A 8 -19.66 5.56 -3.40
CA ARG A 8 -18.80 4.44 -3.00
C ARG A 8 -18.81 3.28 -3.97
N LEU A 9 -19.95 2.98 -4.58
CA LEU A 9 -20.05 1.93 -5.60
C LEU A 9 -19.22 2.27 -6.85
N ARG A 10 -19.19 3.54 -7.25
CA ARG A 10 -18.33 3.99 -8.36
C ARG A 10 -16.85 3.85 -8.03
N GLU A 11 -16.45 4.23 -6.83
CA GLU A 11 -15.08 4.13 -6.36
C GLU A 11 -14.65 2.67 -6.22
N LEU A 12 -15.50 1.81 -5.67
CA LEU A 12 -15.25 0.37 -5.59
C LEU A 12 -15.10 -0.24 -7.00
N GLY A 13 -15.97 0.17 -7.93
CA GLY A 13 -15.89 -0.28 -9.32
C GLY A 13 -14.59 0.15 -10.00
N ALA A 14 -14.12 1.36 -9.73
CA ALA A 14 -12.83 1.85 -10.24
C ALA A 14 -11.67 1.04 -9.67
N LEU A 15 -11.67 0.77 -8.36
CA LEU A 15 -10.66 -0.06 -7.72
C LEU A 15 -10.68 -1.50 -8.26
N ASP A 16 -11.85 -2.07 -8.48
CA ASP A 16 -12.00 -3.41 -9.06
C ASP A 16 -11.42 -3.49 -10.47
N ARG A 17 -11.54 -2.46 -11.27
CA ARG A 17 -10.92 -2.43 -12.60
C ARG A 17 -9.41 -2.53 -12.51
N PHE A 18 -8.79 -1.84 -11.57
CA PHE A 18 -7.35 -1.97 -11.33
C PHE A 18 -6.97 -3.34 -10.77
N TRP A 19 -7.80 -3.87 -9.89
CA TRP A 19 -7.57 -5.21 -9.33
C TRP A 19 -7.59 -6.30 -10.40
N THR A 20 -8.49 -6.19 -11.37
CA THR A 20 -8.66 -7.19 -12.44
C THR A 20 -7.88 -6.88 -13.71
N SER A 21 -7.04 -5.85 -13.72
CA SER A 21 -6.30 -5.42 -14.92
C SER A 21 -5.26 -6.43 -15.42
N GLY A 22 -4.82 -7.35 -14.56
CA GLY A 22 -3.74 -8.29 -14.87
C GLY A 22 -2.35 -7.67 -14.86
N ARG A 23 -2.23 -6.41 -14.42
CA ARG A 23 -0.96 -5.67 -14.36
C ARG A 23 -0.70 -5.20 -12.94
N ALA A 24 0.58 -4.92 -12.63
CA ALA A 24 0.92 -4.17 -11.44
C ALA A 24 0.27 -2.79 -11.50
N GLU A 25 -0.36 -2.40 -10.42
CA GLU A 25 -1.05 -1.11 -10.29
C GLU A 25 -0.58 -0.39 -9.03
N CYS A 26 -0.30 0.91 -9.14
CA CYS A 26 -0.01 1.77 -7.99
C CYS A 26 -1.05 2.90 -7.99
N ILE A 27 -1.97 2.84 -7.04
CA ILE A 27 -3.17 3.67 -7.04
C ILE A 27 -3.14 4.61 -5.83
N PRO A 28 -3.16 5.92 -6.06
CA PRO A 28 -3.35 6.89 -4.98
C PRO A 28 -4.83 6.99 -4.61
N VAL A 29 -5.11 7.02 -3.33
CA VAL A 29 -6.44 7.36 -2.80
C VAL A 29 -6.29 8.57 -1.90
N THR A 30 -6.71 9.71 -2.41
CA THR A 30 -6.58 11.00 -1.71
C THR A 30 -7.94 11.59 -1.39
N GLY A 31 -7.95 12.54 -0.49
CA GLY A 31 -9.15 13.26 -0.11
C GLY A 31 -9.09 13.70 1.34
N ARG A 32 -10.04 14.55 1.73
CA ARG A 32 -10.10 15.10 3.09
C ARG A 32 -10.31 13.98 4.12
N ARG A 33 -9.87 14.24 5.35
CA ARG A 33 -10.18 13.38 6.49
C ARG A 33 -11.70 13.20 6.61
N ARG A 34 -12.12 12.01 7.09
CA ARG A 34 -13.52 11.68 7.36
C ARG A 34 -14.43 11.55 6.14
N VAL A 35 -13.87 11.44 4.94
CA VAL A 35 -14.67 11.12 3.73
C VAL A 35 -14.86 9.61 3.52
N GLY A 36 -14.38 8.78 4.46
CA GLY A 36 -14.59 7.33 4.42
C GLY A 36 -13.60 6.55 3.55
N LYS A 37 -12.40 7.09 3.31
CA LYS A 37 -11.34 6.40 2.54
C LYS A 37 -10.97 5.06 3.14
N THR A 38 -10.69 5.03 4.44
CA THR A 38 -10.35 3.80 5.15
C THR A 38 -11.45 2.75 5.04
N PHE A 39 -12.70 3.15 5.26
CA PHE A 39 -13.84 2.26 5.16
C PHE A 39 -14.00 1.70 3.73
N LEU A 40 -13.83 2.55 2.71
CA LEU A 40 -13.85 2.14 1.32
C LEU A 40 -12.79 1.08 1.03
N LEU A 41 -11.57 1.30 1.48
CA LEU A 41 -10.45 0.38 1.26
C LEU A 41 -10.62 -0.92 2.04
N GLU A 42 -11.15 -0.86 3.25
CA GLU A 42 -11.47 -2.06 4.03
C GLU A 42 -12.54 -2.91 3.34
N GLN A 43 -13.58 -2.28 2.79
CA GLN A 43 -14.58 -2.99 2.00
C GLN A 43 -14.00 -3.59 0.72
N PHE A 44 -13.18 -2.82 0.03
CA PHE A 44 -12.50 -3.30 -1.18
C PHE A 44 -11.61 -4.51 -0.91
N ALA A 45 -10.96 -4.53 0.25
CA ALA A 45 -10.04 -5.60 0.64
C ALA A 45 -10.73 -6.93 0.96
N VAL A 46 -12.04 -6.93 1.21
CA VAL A 46 -12.78 -8.15 1.56
C VAL A 46 -12.65 -9.20 0.46
N GLY A 47 -12.28 -10.42 0.84
CA GLY A 47 -12.13 -11.55 -0.08
C GLY A 47 -10.85 -11.52 -0.90
N LYS A 48 -9.98 -10.54 -0.69
CA LYS A 48 -8.69 -10.42 -1.39
C LYS A 48 -7.53 -10.83 -0.50
N ARG A 49 -6.46 -11.25 -1.13
CA ARG A 49 -5.19 -11.53 -0.46
C ARG A 49 -4.52 -10.20 -0.19
N VAL A 50 -4.63 -9.71 1.05
CA VAL A 50 -4.34 -8.33 1.40
C VAL A 50 -3.39 -8.19 2.58
N ILE A 51 -2.50 -7.22 2.48
CA ILE A 51 -1.77 -6.62 3.60
C ILE A 51 -2.28 -5.19 3.73
N TYR A 52 -2.97 -4.91 4.84
CA TYR A 52 -3.51 -3.59 5.14
C TYR A 52 -2.74 -3.01 6.32
N TYR A 53 -1.90 -2.00 6.05
CA TYR A 53 -1.09 -1.36 7.07
C TYR A 53 -1.54 0.09 7.27
N ARG A 54 -1.94 0.42 8.49
CA ARG A 54 -2.23 1.79 8.90
C ARG A 54 -0.97 2.44 9.41
N CYS A 55 -0.44 3.39 8.63
CA CYS A 55 0.73 4.14 8.99
C CYS A 55 0.46 5.01 10.22
N GLN A 56 1.45 5.11 11.08
CA GLN A 56 1.39 5.87 12.32
C GLN A 56 2.39 7.02 12.26
N LEU A 57 2.23 7.98 13.16
CA LEU A 57 3.17 9.08 13.30
C LEU A 57 4.41 8.61 14.09
N LYS A 58 5.11 7.65 13.53
CA LYS A 58 6.29 6.99 14.09
C LYS A 58 7.34 6.79 13.01
N GLY A 59 8.58 6.58 13.43
CA GLY A 59 9.69 6.34 12.51
C GLY A 59 9.68 4.95 11.90
N THR A 60 10.48 4.77 10.87
CA THR A 60 10.60 3.51 10.12
C THR A 60 11.09 2.36 11.01
N ALA A 61 12.00 2.64 11.95
CA ALA A 61 12.50 1.61 12.87
C ALA A 61 11.39 0.97 13.71
N GLU A 62 10.31 1.69 13.98
CA GLU A 62 9.14 1.17 14.73
C GLU A 62 8.09 0.56 13.80
N GLN A 63 7.85 1.17 12.65
CA GLN A 63 6.75 0.76 11.76
C GLN A 63 7.12 -0.40 10.85
N LEU A 64 8.34 -0.44 10.34
CA LEU A 64 8.76 -1.46 9.39
C LEU A 64 8.66 -2.88 9.97
N PRO A 65 9.07 -3.13 11.24
CA PRO A 65 8.84 -4.44 11.85
C PRO A 65 7.36 -4.84 11.95
N GLN A 66 6.46 -3.87 12.17
CA GLN A 66 5.02 -4.14 12.22
C GLN A 66 4.48 -4.53 10.85
N LEU A 67 4.87 -3.82 9.80
CA LEU A 67 4.51 -4.18 8.43
C LEU A 67 5.12 -5.53 8.06
N GLY A 68 6.37 -5.78 8.43
CA GLY A 68 7.04 -7.06 8.22
C GLY A 68 6.34 -8.23 8.90
N ALA A 69 5.80 -8.01 10.10
CA ALA A 69 5.02 -9.02 10.80
C ALA A 69 3.73 -9.39 10.05
N GLN A 70 3.05 -8.41 9.47
CA GLN A 70 1.86 -8.67 8.64
C GLN A 70 2.21 -9.44 7.36
N VAL A 71 3.32 -9.10 6.73
CA VAL A 71 3.81 -9.82 5.56
C VAL A 71 4.12 -11.27 5.91
N ALA A 72 4.82 -11.50 7.01
CA ALA A 72 5.14 -12.84 7.49
C ALA A 72 3.87 -13.65 7.80
N ALA A 73 2.89 -13.04 8.45
CA ALA A 73 1.63 -13.69 8.78
C ALA A 73 0.86 -14.13 7.52
N LEU A 74 0.80 -13.27 6.51
CA LEU A 74 0.13 -13.63 5.25
C LEU A 74 0.87 -14.72 4.50
N SER A 75 2.20 -14.73 4.56
CA SER A 75 3.02 -15.73 3.87
C SER A 75 2.83 -17.14 4.42
N GLY A 76 2.58 -17.25 5.72
CA GLY A 76 2.55 -18.55 6.42
C GLY A 76 3.89 -19.27 6.43
N ASP A 77 4.96 -18.66 5.96
CA ASP A 77 6.29 -19.24 5.91
C ASP A 77 6.89 -19.28 7.32
N PRO A 78 7.24 -20.48 7.86
CA PRO A 78 7.82 -20.59 9.20
C PRO A 78 9.10 -19.77 9.40
N VAL A 79 9.91 -19.61 8.36
CA VAL A 79 11.15 -18.81 8.42
C VAL A 79 10.82 -17.34 8.60
N LEU A 80 9.89 -16.83 7.81
CA LEU A 80 9.46 -15.42 7.93
C LEU A 80 8.70 -15.16 9.23
N LEU A 81 7.91 -16.13 9.70
CA LEU A 81 7.22 -16.01 10.99
C LEU A 81 8.19 -15.97 12.16
N ALA A 82 9.28 -16.75 12.11
CA ALA A 82 10.32 -16.74 13.13
C ALA A 82 11.17 -15.46 13.09
N GLN A 83 11.38 -14.92 11.90
CA GLN A 83 12.19 -13.73 11.66
C GLN A 83 11.52 -12.83 10.64
N PRO A 84 10.50 -12.04 11.06
CA PRO A 84 9.81 -11.15 10.14
C PRO A 84 10.74 -10.13 9.50
N PRO A 85 10.46 -9.71 8.25
CA PRO A 85 11.27 -8.69 7.59
C PRO A 85 11.31 -7.39 8.40
N ALA A 86 12.51 -6.90 8.70
CA ALA A 86 12.72 -5.68 9.46
C ALA A 86 13.53 -4.63 8.69
N THR A 87 13.91 -4.93 7.46
CA THR A 87 14.59 -4.02 6.54
C THR A 87 13.79 -3.91 5.25
N TRP A 88 13.97 -2.81 4.53
CA TRP A 88 13.28 -2.63 3.25
C TRP A 88 13.65 -3.72 2.22
N PRO A 89 14.93 -4.06 2.04
CA PRO A 89 15.27 -5.15 1.11
C PRO A 89 14.61 -6.48 1.46
N ALA A 90 14.58 -6.84 2.75
CA ALA A 90 13.93 -8.07 3.20
C ALA A 90 12.41 -8.02 2.98
N LEU A 91 11.78 -6.86 3.25
CA LEU A 91 10.35 -6.66 3.01
C LEU A 91 10.02 -6.80 1.53
N PHE A 92 10.77 -6.14 0.66
CA PHE A 92 10.54 -6.19 -0.78
C PHE A 92 10.73 -7.61 -1.35
N ALA A 93 11.73 -8.34 -0.86
CA ALA A 93 11.92 -9.74 -1.26
C ALA A 93 10.74 -10.62 -0.85
N ALA A 94 10.19 -10.40 0.34
CA ALA A 94 9.01 -11.12 0.82
C ALA A 94 7.76 -10.77 0.01
N LEU A 95 7.55 -9.50 -0.33
CA LEU A 95 6.44 -9.07 -1.18
C LEU A 95 6.53 -9.69 -2.58
N GLU A 96 7.72 -9.76 -3.14
CA GLU A 96 7.94 -10.41 -4.43
C GLU A 96 7.54 -11.89 -4.40
N ARG A 97 7.95 -12.62 -3.38
CA ARG A 97 7.55 -14.03 -3.21
C ARG A 97 6.04 -14.17 -3.05
N LEU A 98 5.43 -13.32 -2.23
CA LEU A 98 3.98 -13.34 -2.02
C LEU A 98 3.22 -13.09 -3.32
N SER A 99 3.67 -12.16 -4.14
CA SER A 99 3.01 -11.82 -5.40
C SER A 99 3.09 -12.97 -6.43
N ARG A 100 4.08 -13.82 -6.34
CA ARG A 100 4.18 -15.02 -7.19
C ARG A 100 3.13 -16.07 -6.87
N GLY A 101 2.64 -16.10 -5.65
CA GLY A 101 1.60 -17.02 -5.19
C GLY A 101 0.17 -16.59 -5.54
N GLY A 102 -0.01 -15.44 -6.15
CA GLY A 102 -1.30 -14.87 -6.51
C GLY A 102 -1.32 -13.36 -6.31
N ARG A 103 -2.31 -12.72 -6.91
CA ARG A 103 -2.44 -11.26 -6.83
C ARG A 103 -2.52 -10.79 -5.39
N LEU A 104 -1.69 -9.84 -5.06
CA LEU A 104 -1.54 -9.27 -3.73
C LEU A 104 -2.04 -7.81 -3.73
N LEU A 105 -2.84 -7.48 -2.74
CA LEU A 105 -3.22 -6.10 -2.44
C LEU A 105 -2.38 -5.61 -1.25
N LEU A 106 -1.64 -4.54 -1.43
CA LEU A 106 -0.91 -3.86 -0.36
C LEU A 106 -1.49 -2.46 -0.19
N VAL A 107 -2.06 -2.19 0.97
CA VAL A 107 -2.61 -0.89 1.31
C VAL A 107 -1.73 -0.23 2.39
N LEU A 108 -1.21 0.93 2.07
CA LEU A 108 -0.55 1.81 3.04
C LEU A 108 -1.49 2.98 3.33
N ASP A 109 -2.28 2.83 4.39
CA ASP A 109 -3.27 3.83 4.80
C ASP A 109 -2.62 4.86 5.71
N GLU A 110 -3.02 6.13 5.58
CA GLU A 110 -2.44 7.26 6.31
C GLU A 110 -0.93 7.39 6.07
N LEU A 111 -0.48 7.11 4.86
CA LEU A 111 0.93 7.14 4.48
C LEU A 111 1.64 8.48 4.83
N PRO A 112 1.00 9.66 4.71
CA PRO A 112 1.63 10.91 5.11
C PRO A 112 2.16 10.94 6.54
N TYR A 113 1.56 10.21 7.47
CA TYR A 113 2.08 10.12 8.85
C TYR A 113 3.47 9.49 8.89
N TRP A 114 3.67 8.44 8.14
CA TRP A 114 4.99 7.79 8.06
C TRP A 114 6.01 8.69 7.35
N VAL A 115 5.60 9.31 6.25
CA VAL A 115 6.47 10.22 5.48
C VAL A 115 6.94 11.41 6.33
N THR A 116 6.08 11.92 7.22
CA THR A 116 6.45 13.00 8.15
C THR A 116 7.63 12.62 9.03
N ARG A 117 7.76 11.34 9.37
CA ARG A 117 8.84 10.82 10.22
C ARG A 117 10.01 10.22 9.44
N ASP A 118 9.82 9.97 8.15
CA ASP A 118 10.85 9.45 7.26
C ASP A 118 10.67 10.03 5.87
N GLU A 119 11.32 11.15 5.62
CA GLU A 119 11.22 11.88 4.36
C GLU A 119 11.84 11.12 3.17
N SER A 120 12.65 10.11 3.44
CA SER A 120 13.25 9.25 2.39
C SER A 120 12.28 8.22 1.83
N LEU A 121 11.17 7.96 2.52
CA LEU A 121 10.22 6.92 2.17
C LEU A 121 9.63 7.08 0.77
N PRO A 122 9.20 8.26 0.33
CA PRO A 122 8.67 8.42 -1.03
C PRO A 122 9.63 7.98 -2.13
N SER A 123 10.89 8.44 -2.04
CA SER A 123 11.91 8.07 -3.03
C SER A 123 12.23 6.58 -3.00
N LEU A 124 12.27 5.99 -1.82
CA LEU A 124 12.52 4.57 -1.66
C LEU A 124 11.41 3.72 -2.28
N LEU A 125 10.14 4.07 -2.03
CA LEU A 125 9.00 3.37 -2.61
C LEU A 125 8.96 3.54 -4.12
N GLN A 126 9.23 4.75 -4.62
CA GLN A 126 9.25 5.03 -6.05
C GLN A 126 10.35 4.23 -6.76
N ASN A 127 11.55 4.22 -6.22
CA ASN A 127 12.67 3.45 -6.79
C ASN A 127 12.35 1.96 -6.83
N TRP A 128 11.84 1.42 -5.74
CA TRP A 128 11.42 0.01 -5.72
C TRP A 128 10.34 -0.29 -6.74
N TRP A 129 9.32 0.59 -6.83
CA TRP A 129 8.25 0.40 -7.78
C TRP A 129 8.76 0.40 -9.22
N ASP A 130 9.60 1.36 -9.57
CA ASP A 130 10.14 1.49 -10.91
C ASP A 130 11.06 0.33 -11.30
N GLU A 131 11.84 -0.18 -10.36
CA GLU A 131 12.81 -1.25 -10.61
C GLU A 131 12.18 -2.65 -10.55
N GLN A 132 11.25 -2.89 -9.64
CA GLN A 132 10.73 -4.22 -9.34
C GLN A 132 9.20 -4.28 -9.23
N GLY A 133 8.60 -3.36 -8.48
CA GLY A 133 7.17 -3.44 -8.12
C GLY A 133 6.25 -3.55 -9.32
N ARG A 134 6.51 -2.80 -10.37
CA ARG A 134 5.69 -2.80 -11.59
C ARG A 134 5.73 -4.10 -12.40
N THR A 135 6.61 -5.03 -12.05
CA THR A 135 6.68 -6.36 -12.68
C THR A 135 5.94 -7.43 -11.88
N LEU A 136 5.44 -7.08 -10.71
CA LEU A 136 4.81 -8.01 -9.80
C LEU A 136 3.29 -8.08 -10.02
N ASP A 137 2.69 -9.19 -9.62
CA ASP A 137 1.22 -9.30 -9.56
C ASP A 137 0.72 -8.64 -8.27
N LEU A 138 0.80 -7.32 -8.26
CA LEU A 138 0.60 -6.47 -7.09
C LEU A 138 -0.23 -5.25 -7.42
N MET A 139 -1.21 -4.98 -6.58
CA MET A 139 -1.89 -3.69 -6.52
C MET A 139 -1.47 -2.98 -5.23
N LEU A 140 -0.75 -1.86 -5.40
CA LEU A 140 -0.31 -1.02 -4.29
C LEU A 140 -1.25 0.18 -4.19
N VAL A 141 -1.87 0.35 -3.02
CA VAL A 141 -2.72 1.50 -2.74
C VAL A 141 -2.05 2.39 -1.72
N LEU A 142 -1.83 3.64 -2.10
CA LEU A 142 -1.26 4.67 -1.24
C LEU A 142 -2.38 5.63 -0.84
N CYS A 143 -2.79 5.58 0.42
CA CYS A 143 -3.92 6.35 0.92
C CYS A 143 -3.47 7.43 1.91
N GLY A 144 -4.02 8.63 1.76
CA GLY A 144 -3.76 9.71 2.69
C GLY A 144 -4.61 10.94 2.45
N SER A 145 -4.75 11.75 3.50
CA SER A 145 -5.52 13.00 3.48
C SER A 145 -4.69 14.22 3.11
N ALA A 146 -3.35 14.14 3.19
CA ALA A 146 -2.46 15.24 2.82
C ALA A 146 -2.23 15.26 1.31
N VAL A 147 -3.14 15.90 0.56
CA VAL A 147 -3.16 15.89 -0.91
C VAL A 147 -1.83 16.34 -1.51
N GLN A 148 -1.24 17.42 -1.01
CA GLN A 148 0.04 17.93 -1.52
C GLN A 148 1.19 16.92 -1.34
N MET A 149 1.22 16.26 -0.21
CA MET A 149 2.24 15.24 0.07
C MET A 149 2.02 13.99 -0.82
N MET A 150 0.76 13.61 -1.02
CA MET A 150 0.40 12.52 -1.90
C MET A 150 0.77 12.84 -3.36
N ASP A 151 0.55 14.06 -3.81
CA ASP A 151 0.96 14.48 -5.15
C ASP A 151 2.47 14.37 -5.34
N ARG A 152 3.26 14.72 -4.33
CA ARG A 152 4.73 14.55 -4.37
C ARG A 152 5.15 13.08 -4.47
N LEU A 153 4.41 12.20 -3.78
CA LEU A 153 4.66 10.75 -3.85
C LEU A 153 4.46 10.20 -5.25
N LEU A 154 3.50 10.76 -5.97
CA LEU A 154 3.07 10.27 -7.28
C LEU A 154 3.85 10.88 -8.43
N THR A 155 4.19 12.17 -8.31
CA THR A 155 4.88 12.88 -9.38
C THR A 155 6.39 12.80 -9.26
N GLY A 156 6.93 12.49 -8.07
CA GLY A 156 8.35 12.44 -7.80
C GLY A 156 9.09 13.74 -8.13
N PRO A 157 10.35 13.91 -7.76
CA PRO A 157 11.18 14.89 -8.45
C PRO A 157 11.22 14.46 -9.91
N ALA A 158 10.87 15.37 -10.80
CA ALA A 158 10.98 15.12 -12.23
C ALA A 158 12.35 14.48 -12.49
N PRO A 159 12.41 13.39 -13.26
CA PRO A 159 13.70 12.84 -13.60
C PRO A 159 14.53 13.94 -14.25
N LEU A 160 15.67 14.19 -13.67
CA LEU A 160 16.64 15.12 -14.22
C LEU A 160 17.05 14.65 -15.61
#